data_d2d8d172910caa1c5b3209a1d084e82f
#
_entry.id   d2d8d172910caa1c5b3209a1d084e82f
#
_cell.length_a   1.000
_cell.length_b   1.000
_cell.length_c   1.000
_cell.angle_alpha   90.00
_cell.angle_beta   90.00
_cell.angle_gamma   90.00
#
_symmetry.space_group_name_H-M   'P 1'
#
loop_
_entity.id
_entity.type
_entity.pdbx_description
1 polymer ?
#
loop_
_entity_poly.entity_id
_entity_poly.type
_entity_poly.pdbx_seq_one_letter_code
_entity_poly.pdbx_strand_id
1 'polypeptide(L)'
;NLMNLTFRYVLLIRNSILGFRNKTGVLQRVSGLFTRRDFNINSITVGKTAEPGLSRITITTYGDNRTLEQIIKQLNKLIEVIKVREMKPEQTIRRQLALLKIHAPTEQDKSEIIQYTHIFRGHIIDVTPKTITIEITGNPDKINALMDLLRPYGIKETAKTGITALTRGQK
;
A
#
# COMPACT_ATOMS: atom_id res chain seq x y z
N ASN A 1 -23.32 7.48 -5.73
CA ASN A 1 -23.14 7.38 -4.27
C ASN A 1 -21.89 6.58 -3.93
N LEU A 2 -20.70 7.20 -4.10
CA LEU A 2 -19.37 6.61 -3.84
C LEU A 2 -18.96 6.71 -2.34
N MET A 3 -19.86 7.12 -1.44
CA MET A 3 -19.51 7.50 -0.06
C MET A 3 -19.41 6.34 0.94
N ASN A 4 -19.64 5.07 0.54
CA ASN A 4 -19.59 3.92 1.47
C ASN A 4 -18.56 2.85 1.09
N LEU A 5 -17.56 3.19 0.28
CA LEU A 5 -16.51 2.25 -0.08
C LEU A 5 -15.39 2.32 0.96
N THR A 6 -15.37 1.36 1.86
CA THR A 6 -14.38 1.30 2.95
C THR A 6 -13.19 0.45 2.53
N PHE A 7 -11.97 0.98 2.72
CA PHE A 7 -10.71 0.25 2.51
C PHE A 7 -10.52 -0.80 3.60
N ARG A 8 -10.30 -2.04 3.23
CA ARG A 8 -9.99 -3.08 4.23
C ARG A 8 -9.07 -4.16 3.62
N TYR A 9 -8.13 -4.74 4.40
CA TYR A 9 -7.69 -6.14 4.50
C TYR A 9 -6.21 -6.39 4.63
N VAL A 10 -5.91 -7.38 5.47
CA VAL A 10 -4.61 -8.04 5.55
C VAL A 10 -4.82 -9.55 5.50
N LEU A 11 -4.04 -10.21 4.71
CA LEU A 11 -3.99 -11.65 4.56
C LEU A 11 -2.64 -12.18 5.07
N LEU A 12 -2.66 -13.18 5.95
CA LEU A 12 -1.47 -13.92 6.36
C LEU A 12 -1.40 -15.24 5.59
N ILE A 13 -0.31 -15.43 4.88
CA ILE A 13 -0.07 -16.64 4.07
C ILE A 13 1.15 -17.39 4.57
N ARG A 14 1.04 -18.70 4.69
CA ARG A 14 2.14 -19.59 5.02
C ARG A 14 2.93 -19.98 3.79
N ASN A 15 4.25 -19.77 3.81
CA ASN A 15 5.17 -20.50 2.95
C ASN A 15 5.43 -21.86 3.61
N SER A 16 5.09 -22.97 2.97
CA SER A 16 5.27 -24.30 3.56
C SER A 16 6.74 -24.60 3.88
N ILE A 17 7.00 -24.99 5.13
CA ILE A 17 8.31 -25.29 5.73
C ILE A 17 8.82 -26.68 5.31
N LEU A 18 8.26 -27.35 4.37
CA LEU A 18 8.81 -28.60 3.84
C LEU A 18 9.66 -28.32 2.62
N GLY A 19 10.94 -28.07 2.86
CA GLY A 19 12.13 -28.35 2.02
C GLY A 19 12.12 -28.19 0.50
N PHE A 20 11.12 -27.60 -0.10
CA PHE A 20 11.03 -27.41 -1.54
C PHE A 20 10.64 -25.98 -1.90
N ARG A 21 11.61 -25.28 -2.49
CA ARG A 21 11.51 -24.11 -3.37
C ARG A 21 10.26 -23.24 -3.17
N ASN A 22 10.53 -21.97 -2.83
CA ASN A 22 9.65 -20.82 -3.03
C ASN A 22 8.46 -21.18 -3.92
N LYS A 23 7.28 -21.54 -3.36
CA LYS A 23 6.12 -21.87 -4.20
C LYS A 23 5.64 -20.59 -4.86
N THR A 24 6.23 -20.33 -6.01
CA THR A 24 5.77 -19.36 -7.00
C THR A 24 4.34 -19.70 -7.41
N GLY A 25 3.35 -19.15 -6.75
CA GLY A 25 1.97 -19.46 -7.13
C GLY A 25 0.92 -18.90 -6.19
N VAL A 26 1.30 -18.58 -4.95
CA VAL A 26 0.33 -18.06 -3.98
C VAL A 26 -0.24 -16.72 -4.44
N LEU A 27 0.64 -15.80 -4.86
CA LEU A 27 0.21 -14.51 -5.39
C LEU A 27 -0.65 -14.67 -6.65
N GLN A 28 -0.26 -15.59 -7.53
CA GLN A 28 -1.04 -15.90 -8.75
C GLN A 28 -2.41 -16.48 -8.41
N ARG A 29 -2.51 -17.36 -7.40
CA ARG A 29 -3.79 -17.91 -6.95
C ARG A 29 -4.68 -16.84 -6.31
N VAL A 30 -4.11 -15.99 -5.48
CA VAL A 30 -4.82 -14.86 -4.89
C VAL A 30 -5.33 -13.92 -6.01
N SER A 31 -4.45 -13.47 -6.90
CA SER A 31 -4.83 -12.59 -8.02
C SER A 31 -5.88 -13.25 -8.93
N GLY A 32 -5.71 -14.53 -9.27
CA GLY A 32 -6.65 -15.29 -10.07
C GLY A 32 -8.01 -15.45 -9.40
N LEU A 33 -8.06 -15.54 -8.06
CA LEU A 33 -9.31 -15.56 -7.32
C LEU A 33 -10.05 -14.23 -7.45
N PHE A 34 -9.35 -13.10 -7.29
CA PHE A 34 -9.93 -11.77 -7.46
C PHE A 34 -10.43 -11.57 -8.89
N THR A 35 -9.63 -11.92 -9.89
CA THR A 35 -10.00 -11.79 -11.31
C THR A 35 -11.25 -12.63 -11.66
N ARG A 36 -11.33 -13.90 -11.23
CA ARG A 36 -12.48 -14.77 -11.53
C ARG A 36 -13.77 -14.31 -10.87
N ARG A 37 -13.71 -13.46 -9.86
CA ARG A 37 -14.86 -12.97 -9.09
C ARG A 37 -15.16 -11.50 -9.33
N ASP A 38 -14.44 -10.90 -10.26
CA ASP A 38 -14.54 -9.46 -10.56
C ASP A 38 -14.33 -8.56 -9.32
N PHE A 39 -13.41 -8.99 -8.44
CA PHE A 39 -13.01 -8.19 -7.30
C PHE A 39 -11.80 -7.33 -7.69
N ASN A 40 -11.90 -6.04 -7.47
CA ASN A 40 -10.81 -5.11 -7.78
C ASN A 40 -9.74 -5.13 -6.68
N ILE A 41 -8.46 -5.26 -7.08
CA ILE A 41 -7.30 -5.04 -6.19
C ILE A 41 -6.80 -3.61 -6.41
N ASN A 42 -6.90 -2.77 -5.38
CA ASN A 42 -6.39 -1.42 -5.44
C ASN A 42 -4.89 -1.35 -5.15
N SER A 43 -4.42 -2.11 -4.18
CA SER A 43 -2.99 -2.32 -3.93
C SER A 43 -2.73 -3.65 -3.28
N ILE A 44 -1.52 -4.17 -3.47
CA ILE A 44 -1.02 -5.37 -2.83
C ILE A 44 0.40 -5.16 -2.34
N THR A 45 0.67 -5.57 -1.11
CA THR A 45 2.01 -5.55 -0.52
C THR A 45 2.29 -6.91 0.09
N VAL A 46 3.46 -7.46 -0.21
CA VAL A 46 3.90 -8.77 0.29
C VAL A 46 5.20 -8.59 1.05
N GLY A 47 5.28 -9.15 2.25
CA GLY A 47 6.49 -9.13 3.05
C GLY A 47 6.62 -10.36 3.94
N LYS A 48 7.85 -10.73 4.28
CA LYS A 48 8.12 -11.79 5.27
C LYS A 48 7.68 -11.32 6.66
N THR A 49 7.26 -12.25 7.51
CA THR A 49 7.00 -11.99 8.92
C THR A 49 8.22 -12.36 9.76
N ALA A 50 8.18 -12.06 11.06
CA ALA A 50 9.20 -12.52 12.01
C ALA A 50 9.20 -14.05 12.17
N GLU A 51 8.09 -14.73 11.89
CA GLU A 51 8.01 -16.18 11.93
C GLU A 51 8.56 -16.78 10.64
N PRO A 52 9.56 -17.69 10.69
CA PRO A 52 10.10 -18.35 9.52
C PRO A 52 9.01 -19.07 8.70
N GLY A 53 9.07 -18.91 7.39
CA GLY A 53 8.12 -19.55 6.48
C GLY A 53 6.75 -18.88 6.40
N LEU A 54 6.54 -17.75 7.09
CA LEU A 54 5.32 -16.96 6.97
C LEU A 54 5.55 -15.69 6.18
N SER A 55 4.59 -15.35 5.33
CA SER A 55 4.52 -14.06 4.64
C SER A 55 3.20 -13.38 4.94
N ARG A 56 3.24 -12.07 5.01
CA ARG A 56 2.06 -11.23 5.12
C ARG A 56 1.77 -10.61 3.77
N ILE A 57 0.53 -10.76 3.31
CA ILE A 57 0.02 -10.02 2.17
C ILE A 57 -1.00 -9.00 2.70
N THR A 58 -0.81 -7.73 2.36
CA THR A 58 -1.80 -6.68 2.61
C THR A 58 -2.46 -6.36 1.28
N ILE A 59 -3.76 -6.56 1.19
CA ILE A 59 -4.55 -6.25 0.00
C ILE A 59 -5.52 -5.12 0.38
N THR A 60 -5.56 -4.08 -0.45
CA THR A 60 -6.59 -3.07 -0.37
C THR A 60 -7.56 -3.24 -1.53
N THR A 61 -8.83 -3.24 -1.21
CA THR A 61 -9.91 -3.36 -2.19
C THR A 61 -11.07 -2.44 -1.80
N TYR A 62 -11.88 -2.08 -2.77
CA TYR A 62 -13.13 -1.38 -2.55
C TYR A 62 -14.29 -2.36 -2.70
N GLY A 63 -15.26 -2.27 -1.81
CA GLY A 63 -16.46 -3.09 -1.89
C GLY A 63 -17.38 -2.83 -0.71
N ASP A 64 -18.62 -3.26 -0.86
CA ASP A 64 -19.58 -3.31 0.22
C ASP A 64 -19.26 -4.46 1.19
N ASN A 65 -19.95 -4.54 2.32
CA ASN A 65 -19.74 -5.58 3.31
C ASN A 65 -19.95 -7.00 2.74
N ARG A 66 -20.87 -7.16 1.79
CA ARG A 66 -21.16 -8.45 1.16
C ARG A 66 -19.99 -8.91 0.28
N THR A 67 -19.47 -8.01 -0.55
CA THR A 67 -18.28 -8.27 -1.37
C THR A 67 -17.10 -8.69 -0.50
N LEU A 68 -16.90 -8.00 0.60
CA LEU A 68 -15.83 -8.27 1.54
C LEU A 68 -15.93 -9.62 2.21
N GLU A 69 -17.11 -9.96 2.67
CA GLU A 69 -17.39 -11.27 3.26
C GLU A 69 -17.13 -12.40 2.25
N GLN A 70 -17.49 -12.18 0.98
CA GLN A 70 -17.19 -13.11 -0.10
C GLN A 70 -15.69 -13.25 -0.34
N ILE A 71 -14.94 -12.15 -0.39
CA ILE A 71 -13.48 -12.17 -0.53
C ILE A 71 -12.85 -12.98 0.62
N ILE A 72 -13.22 -12.71 1.86
CA ILE A 72 -12.70 -13.42 3.04
C ILE A 72 -13.02 -14.92 2.96
N LYS A 73 -14.25 -15.27 2.65
CA LYS A 73 -14.67 -16.68 2.51
C LYS A 73 -13.88 -17.42 1.42
N GLN A 74 -13.64 -16.76 0.30
CA GLN A 74 -12.91 -17.39 -0.81
C GLN A 74 -11.40 -17.50 -0.51
N LEU A 75 -10.80 -16.49 0.10
CA LEU A 75 -9.40 -16.53 0.50
C LEU A 75 -9.14 -17.64 1.54
N ASN A 76 -10.03 -17.84 2.50
CA ASN A 76 -9.92 -18.90 3.49
C ASN A 76 -10.01 -20.31 2.91
N LYS A 77 -10.47 -20.50 1.67
CA LYS A 77 -10.47 -21.79 0.96
C LYS A 77 -9.12 -22.17 0.35
N LEU A 78 -8.18 -21.20 0.27
CA LEU A 78 -6.86 -21.47 -0.25
C LEU A 78 -6.02 -22.17 0.82
N ILE A 79 -5.45 -23.35 0.48
CA ILE A 79 -4.66 -24.18 1.41
C ILE A 79 -3.46 -23.41 1.98
N GLU A 80 -2.89 -22.49 1.20
CA GLU A 80 -1.73 -21.68 1.60
C GLU A 80 -2.09 -20.54 2.56
N VAL A 81 -3.37 -20.26 2.72
CA VAL A 81 -3.87 -19.15 3.57
C VAL A 81 -4.12 -19.68 4.98
N ILE A 82 -3.36 -19.17 5.95
CA ILE A 82 -3.53 -19.55 7.35
C ILE A 82 -4.67 -18.75 7.98
N LYS A 83 -4.71 -17.45 7.72
CA LYS A 83 -5.64 -16.54 8.36
C LYS A 83 -5.90 -15.33 7.47
N VAL A 84 -7.16 -15.05 7.26
CA VAL A 84 -7.62 -13.78 6.69
C VAL A 84 -8.18 -12.93 7.82
N ARG A 85 -7.75 -11.70 7.90
CA ARG A 85 -8.27 -10.73 8.87
C ARG A 85 -8.66 -9.44 8.15
N GLU A 86 -9.87 -9.02 8.38
CA GLU A 86 -10.30 -7.68 8.03
C GLU A 86 -9.66 -6.67 8.99
N MET A 87 -9.16 -5.56 8.46
CA MET A 87 -8.56 -4.49 9.25
C MET A 87 -9.36 -3.21 9.06
N LYS A 88 -10.02 -2.76 10.11
CA LYS A 88 -10.78 -1.51 10.11
C LYS A 88 -9.81 -0.34 10.15
N PRO A 89 -10.00 0.72 9.34
CA PRO A 89 -9.09 1.86 9.26
C PRO A 89 -8.75 2.50 10.61
N GLU A 90 -9.75 2.62 11.50
CA GLU A 90 -9.64 3.27 12.81
C GLU A 90 -8.73 2.49 13.78
N GLN A 91 -8.70 1.16 13.63
CA GLN A 91 -7.94 0.23 14.47
C GLN A 91 -6.61 -0.19 13.84
N THR A 92 -6.22 0.48 12.75
CA THR A 92 -5.09 0.03 11.93
C THR A 92 -4.06 1.14 11.75
N ILE A 93 -2.78 0.79 11.96
CA ILE A 93 -1.66 1.62 11.53
C ILE A 93 -1.40 1.26 10.08
N ARG A 94 -1.49 2.25 9.18
CA ARG A 94 -1.25 2.10 7.75
C ARG A 94 -0.06 2.94 7.33
N ARG A 95 0.83 2.38 6.52
CA ARG A 95 1.96 3.11 5.95
C ARG A 95 2.14 2.74 4.48
N GLN A 96 2.51 3.73 3.72
CA GLN A 96 2.86 3.65 2.31
C GLN A 96 4.09 4.51 2.10
N LEU A 97 4.99 4.11 1.23
CA LEU A 97 6.11 4.93 0.76
C LEU A 97 5.76 5.47 -0.63
N ALA A 98 6.08 6.73 -0.88
CA ALA A 98 6.00 7.34 -2.20
C ALA A 98 7.30 8.06 -2.54
N LEU A 99 7.74 7.90 -3.79
CA LEU A 99 8.79 8.66 -4.42
C LEU A 99 8.13 9.58 -5.45
N LEU A 100 8.41 10.87 -5.36
CA LEU A 100 7.80 11.90 -6.21
C LEU A 100 8.92 12.72 -6.84
N LYS A 101 8.97 12.77 -8.17
CA LYS A 101 9.86 13.64 -8.94
C LYS A 101 9.07 14.85 -9.41
N ILE A 102 9.46 16.04 -8.96
CA ILE A 102 8.75 17.29 -9.17
C ILE A 102 9.59 18.20 -10.05
N HIS A 103 8.96 18.89 -10.99
CA HIS A 103 9.59 19.94 -11.78
C HIS A 103 9.84 21.16 -10.90
N ALA A 104 11.09 21.65 -10.89
CA ALA A 104 11.54 22.75 -10.06
C ALA A 104 12.66 23.53 -10.80
N PRO A 105 12.32 24.31 -11.83
CA PRO A 105 13.32 24.99 -12.66
C PRO A 105 13.91 26.22 -11.98
N THR A 106 13.21 26.82 -11.00
CA THR A 106 13.66 28.04 -10.31
C THR A 106 14.06 27.74 -8.88
N GLU A 107 14.90 28.62 -8.29
CA GLU A 107 15.27 28.50 -6.89
C GLU A 107 14.08 28.73 -5.95
N GLN A 108 13.10 29.54 -6.38
CA GLN A 108 11.87 29.75 -5.64
C GLN A 108 11.05 28.45 -5.60
N ASP A 109 10.81 27.77 -6.73
CA ASP A 109 10.11 26.49 -6.76
C ASP A 109 10.79 25.47 -5.86
N LYS A 110 12.12 25.38 -5.93
CA LYS A 110 12.90 24.47 -5.06
C LYS A 110 12.69 24.77 -3.60
N SER A 111 12.76 26.04 -3.22
CA SER A 111 12.59 26.48 -1.83
C SER A 111 11.20 26.12 -1.29
N GLU A 112 10.15 26.36 -2.05
CA GLU A 112 8.77 26.04 -1.67
C GLU A 112 8.56 24.52 -1.56
N ILE A 113 9.03 23.73 -2.54
CA ILE A 113 8.96 22.27 -2.52
C ILE A 113 9.69 21.69 -1.31
N ILE A 114 10.87 22.22 -0.99
CA ILE A 114 11.64 21.84 0.21
C ILE A 114 10.83 22.12 1.49
N GLN A 115 10.21 23.29 1.60
CA GLN A 115 9.38 23.66 2.76
C GLN A 115 8.20 22.69 2.92
N TYR A 116 7.44 22.40 1.84
CA TYR A 116 6.34 21.42 1.87
C TYR A 116 6.84 20.04 2.28
N THR A 117 7.98 19.61 1.74
CA THR A 117 8.58 18.33 2.08
C THR A 117 8.88 18.23 3.58
N HIS A 118 9.44 19.29 4.18
CA HIS A 118 9.73 19.34 5.62
C HIS A 118 8.44 19.35 6.47
N ILE A 119 7.43 20.14 6.09
CA ILE A 119 6.13 20.18 6.79
C ILE A 119 5.50 18.79 6.84
N PHE A 120 5.58 18.04 5.75
CA PHE A 120 5.05 16.68 5.66
C PHE A 120 6.04 15.62 6.17
N ARG A 121 7.19 16.01 6.74
CA ARG A 121 8.24 15.09 7.24
C ARG A 121 8.68 14.09 6.17
N GLY A 122 8.87 14.58 4.95
CA GLY A 122 9.49 13.86 3.85
C GLY A 122 11.00 14.14 3.79
N HIS A 123 11.68 13.47 2.88
CA HIS A 123 13.11 13.61 2.67
C HIS A 123 13.39 13.95 1.20
N ILE A 124 14.32 14.87 0.98
CA ILE A 124 14.88 15.13 -0.34
C ILE A 124 15.92 14.04 -0.60
N ILE A 125 15.77 13.31 -1.70
CA ILE A 125 16.68 12.20 -2.05
C ILE A 125 17.49 12.47 -3.32
N ASP A 126 17.04 13.41 -4.15
CA ASP A 126 17.77 13.83 -5.34
C ASP A 126 17.42 15.27 -5.72
N VAL A 127 18.40 16.04 -6.17
CA VAL A 127 18.22 17.41 -6.64
C VAL A 127 19.01 17.62 -7.93
N THR A 128 18.33 18.10 -8.96
CA THR A 128 18.94 18.50 -10.23
C THR A 128 18.64 19.98 -10.51
N PRO A 129 19.24 20.59 -11.57
CA PRO A 129 18.91 21.96 -11.93
C PRO A 129 17.42 22.20 -12.20
N LYS A 130 16.66 21.17 -12.64
CA LYS A 130 15.26 21.31 -13.06
C LYS A 130 14.27 20.44 -12.29
N THR A 131 14.74 19.57 -11.39
CA THR A 131 13.85 18.66 -10.65
C THR A 131 14.34 18.44 -9.23
N ILE A 132 13.38 18.15 -8.34
CA ILE A 132 13.61 17.62 -6.99
C ILE A 132 12.88 16.29 -6.89
N THR A 133 13.55 15.27 -6.36
CA THR A 133 12.92 14.00 -6.01
C THR A 133 12.82 13.89 -4.50
N ILE A 134 11.61 13.62 -4.03
CA ILE A 134 11.31 13.48 -2.60
C ILE A 134 10.83 12.06 -2.29
N GLU A 135 11.16 11.61 -1.09
CA GLU A 135 10.62 10.42 -0.46
C GLU A 135 9.67 10.85 0.66
N ILE A 136 8.51 10.22 0.71
CA ILE A 136 7.57 10.42 1.81
C ILE A 136 6.96 9.10 2.28
N THR A 137 6.89 8.92 3.60
CA THR A 137 6.19 7.79 4.22
C THR A 137 5.05 8.31 5.08
N GLY A 138 3.92 7.66 4.98
CA GLY A 138 2.73 8.04 5.76
C GLY A 138 1.51 7.18 5.48
N ASN A 139 0.37 7.61 6.03
CA ASN A 139 -0.91 7.10 5.57
C ASN A 139 -1.22 7.68 4.17
N PRO A 140 -2.12 7.05 3.40
CA PRO A 140 -2.47 7.52 2.06
C PRO A 140 -2.94 8.97 2.02
N ASP A 141 -3.71 9.42 3.03
CA ASP A 141 -4.26 10.77 3.08
C ASP A 141 -3.17 11.83 3.17
N LYS A 142 -2.13 11.58 4.00
CA LYS A 142 -0.94 12.43 4.12
C LYS A 142 -0.20 12.55 2.78
N ILE A 143 0.01 11.41 2.09
CA ILE A 143 0.74 11.38 0.82
C ILE A 143 -0.06 12.11 -0.26
N ASN A 144 -1.37 11.88 -0.34
CA ASN A 144 -2.25 12.55 -1.28
C ASN A 144 -2.28 14.07 -1.04
N ALA A 145 -2.38 14.52 0.22
CA ALA A 145 -2.36 15.94 0.57
C ALA A 145 -1.07 16.62 0.09
N LEU A 146 0.11 15.98 0.27
CA LEU A 146 1.35 16.52 -0.27
C LEU A 146 1.36 16.54 -1.80
N MET A 147 0.88 15.47 -2.44
CA MET A 147 0.80 15.40 -3.90
C MET A 147 -0.09 16.52 -4.47
N ASP A 148 -1.20 16.83 -3.81
CA ASP A 148 -2.11 17.90 -4.24
C ASP A 148 -1.44 19.28 -4.15
N LEU A 149 -0.64 19.54 -3.09
CA LEU A 149 0.16 20.76 -2.97
C LEU A 149 1.28 20.85 -4.02
N LEU A 150 1.86 19.72 -4.42
CA LEU A 150 2.94 19.67 -5.40
C LEU A 150 2.45 19.64 -6.87
N ARG A 151 1.17 19.40 -7.09
CA ARG A 151 0.57 19.31 -8.43
C ARG A 151 0.80 20.56 -9.30
N PRO A 152 0.69 21.79 -8.78
CA PRO A 152 0.92 23.00 -9.58
C PRO A 152 2.34 23.11 -10.15
N TYR A 153 3.37 22.56 -9.48
CA TYR A 153 4.75 22.57 -9.96
C TYR A 153 4.98 21.57 -11.11
N GLY A 154 4.12 20.56 -11.23
CA GLY A 154 4.22 19.49 -12.22
C GLY A 154 4.97 18.28 -11.69
N ILE A 155 4.23 17.26 -11.27
CA ILE A 155 4.78 15.96 -10.88
C ILE A 155 5.16 15.21 -12.17
N LYS A 156 6.45 14.98 -12.38
CA LYS A 156 6.99 14.30 -13.56
C LYS A 156 6.87 12.78 -13.46
N GLU A 157 7.07 12.25 -12.27
CA GLU A 157 7.07 10.82 -12.03
C GLU A 157 6.62 10.52 -10.60
N THR A 158 5.87 9.45 -10.44
CA THR A 158 5.40 8.98 -9.13
C THR A 158 5.58 7.47 -9.05
N ALA A 159 6.26 7.00 -7.99
CA ALA A 159 6.32 5.60 -7.64
C ALA A 159 5.79 5.43 -6.19
N LYS A 160 4.79 4.57 -6.02
CA LYS A 160 4.21 4.30 -4.69
C LYS A 160 4.18 2.80 -4.41
N THR A 161 4.51 2.42 -3.18
CA THR A 161 4.27 1.05 -2.71
C THR A 161 2.78 0.82 -2.50
N GLY A 162 2.38 -0.42 -2.32
CA GLY A 162 1.11 -0.73 -1.66
C GLY A 162 1.15 -0.36 -0.17
N ILE A 163 0.02 -0.52 0.50
CA ILE A 163 -0.12 -0.21 1.92
C ILE A 163 0.39 -1.39 2.75
N THR A 164 1.30 -1.12 3.69
CA THR A 164 1.63 -2.04 4.79
C THR A 164 0.80 -1.65 6.00
N ALA A 165 0.21 -2.66 6.68
CA ALA A 165 -0.73 -2.42 7.75
C ALA A 165 -0.54 -3.34 8.95
N LEU A 166 -0.73 -2.79 10.16
CA LEU A 166 -0.74 -3.50 11.44
C LEU A 166 -1.93 -3.04 12.29
N THR A 167 -2.48 -3.93 13.10
CA THR A 167 -3.51 -3.57 14.08
C THR A 167 -2.89 -2.71 15.18
N ARG A 168 -3.61 -1.69 15.66
CA ARG A 168 -3.22 -0.90 16.84
C ARG A 168 -3.44 -1.68 18.12
N GLY A 169 -2.62 -1.37 19.14
CA GLY A 169 -2.77 -1.89 20.48
C GLY A 169 -2.40 -3.36 20.61
N GLN A 170 -2.64 -3.88 21.80
CA GLN A 170 -2.44 -5.31 22.06
C GLN A 170 -3.54 -6.14 21.40
N LYS A 171 -3.19 -7.35 21.04
CA LYS A 171 -4.10 -8.34 20.51
C LYS A 171 -5.12 -8.77 21.55
#